data_0ac35993ac6669dc5e19f5896d9fae95
#
_entry.id   0ac35993ac6669dc5e19f5896d9fae95
#
_cell.length_a   1.000
_cell.length_b   1.000
_cell.length_c   1.000
_cell.angle_alpha   90.00
_cell.angle_beta   90.00
_cell.angle_gamma   90.00
#
_symmetry.space_group_name_H-M   'P 1'
#
loop_
_entity.id
_entity.type
_entity.pdbx_description
1 polymer ?
#
loop_
_entity_poly.entity_id
_entity_poly.type
_entity_poly.pdbx_seq_one_letter_code
_entity_poly.pdbx_strand_id
1 'polypeptide(L)'
;LQKSINKNSNSNVGVFFVLFCDGISILYHNQNSTMDLSYWERTSWFSNIDFTIVGSGIVGLNCALELRRQHPKAHILVLEKGKLPQGASTKNAGFACFGSISEILSDLNTHTELEVVQLVQDRFNGLQSLRTILGDAAIGYQNNGGHELFLEKDLALYERCLQKME
;
A
#
# COMPACT_ATOMS: atom_id res chain seq x y z
N LEU A 1 -11.45 11.23 -14.20
CA LEU A 1 -10.04 11.56 -13.96
C LEU A 1 -9.36 11.75 -15.32
N GLN A 2 -8.91 12.99 -15.59
CA GLN A 2 -8.36 13.41 -16.86
C GLN A 2 -6.94 12.86 -17.05
N LYS A 3 -6.67 12.29 -18.23
CA LYS A 3 -5.33 11.92 -18.66
C LYS A 3 -4.49 13.21 -18.83
N SER A 4 -3.55 13.47 -17.96
CA SER A 4 -2.47 14.40 -18.24
C SER A 4 -1.14 13.64 -18.16
N ILE A 5 -0.62 13.30 -19.32
CA ILE A 5 0.78 12.87 -19.46
C ILE A 5 1.58 14.16 -19.61
N ASN A 6 2.20 14.60 -18.53
CA ASN A 6 3.13 15.73 -18.59
C ASN A 6 4.49 15.22 -19.10
N LYS A 7 4.82 15.55 -20.36
CA LYS A 7 6.16 15.35 -20.92
C LYS A 7 7.10 16.40 -20.34
N ASN A 8 7.71 16.12 -19.21
CA ASN A 8 8.85 16.90 -18.76
C ASN A 8 10.14 16.12 -19.09
N SER A 9 10.85 16.67 -20.06
CA SER A 9 12.13 16.19 -20.57
C SER A 9 13.24 16.46 -19.57
N ASN A 10 13.47 15.61 -18.61
CA ASN A 10 14.71 15.44 -17.84
C ASN A 10 14.51 14.56 -16.60
N SER A 11 13.90 13.41 -16.77
CA SER A 11 13.93 12.37 -15.73
C SER A 11 14.36 11.06 -16.38
N ASN A 12 15.48 10.53 -15.90
CA ASN A 12 15.92 9.18 -16.21
C ASN A 12 14.86 8.20 -15.72
N VAL A 13 13.97 7.81 -16.59
CA VAL A 13 12.89 6.89 -16.32
C VAL A 13 13.35 5.52 -16.79
N GLY A 14 13.33 4.64 -15.92
CA GLY A 14 13.84 3.36 -15.99
C GLY A 14 12.89 2.17 -15.97
N VAL A 15 13.15 0.95 -16.21
CA VAL A 15 12.53 -0.23 -16.66
C VAL A 15 11.86 -1.26 -15.75
N PHE A 16 11.49 -2.35 -16.15
CA PHE A 16 10.24 -3.02 -16.34
C PHE A 16 10.43 -4.55 -16.20
N PHE A 17 9.82 -5.17 -15.20
CA PHE A 17 9.51 -6.59 -15.18
C PHE A 17 8.00 -6.80 -15.27
N VAL A 18 7.61 -7.76 -16.06
CA VAL A 18 6.21 -8.18 -16.15
C VAL A 18 6.05 -9.44 -15.33
N LEU A 19 5.33 -9.33 -14.24
CA LEU A 19 4.78 -10.49 -13.55
C LEU A 19 3.32 -10.62 -14.01
N PHE A 20 3.03 -11.69 -14.73
CA PHE A 20 1.66 -12.03 -15.08
C PHE A 20 1.01 -12.72 -13.89
N CYS A 21 0.04 -12.07 -13.29
CA CYS A 21 -0.92 -12.70 -12.42
C CYS A 21 -2.30 -12.25 -12.91
N ASP A 22 -3.02 -13.13 -13.58
CA ASP A 22 -4.41 -12.98 -14.01
C ASP A 22 -4.77 -11.59 -14.59
N GLY A 23 -3.95 -11.09 -15.54
CA GLY A 23 -4.23 -9.86 -16.29
C GLY A 23 -3.78 -8.57 -15.61
N ILE A 24 -2.98 -8.63 -14.55
CA ILE A 24 -2.24 -7.49 -13.99
C ILE A 24 -0.80 -7.57 -14.47
N SER A 25 -0.34 -6.53 -15.15
CA SER A 25 1.05 -6.42 -15.60
C SER A 25 1.82 -5.43 -14.71
N ILE A 26 2.90 -5.88 -14.10
CA ILE A 26 3.80 -5.04 -13.29
C ILE A 26 5.09 -4.85 -14.08
N LEU A 27 5.46 -3.62 -14.29
CA LEU A 27 6.62 -3.24 -15.07
C LEU A 27 7.67 -2.53 -14.20
N TYR A 28 8.92 -2.98 -14.28
CA TYR A 28 10.06 -2.41 -13.56
C TYR A 28 11.04 -1.73 -14.52
N HIS A 29 11.67 -0.65 -14.13
CA HIS A 29 12.63 0.11 -14.93
C HIS A 29 14.08 0.13 -14.41
N ASN A 30 15.07 0.01 -15.27
CA ASN A 30 16.51 0.13 -14.98
C ASN A 30 17.05 1.47 -15.48
N GLN A 31 17.66 2.27 -14.62
CA GLN A 31 18.06 3.67 -14.89
C GLN A 31 19.10 3.90 -16.00
N ASN A 32 19.63 2.86 -16.63
CA ASN A 32 20.73 2.97 -17.57
C ASN A 32 20.40 2.55 -19.02
N SER A 33 19.15 2.37 -19.39
CA SER A 33 18.77 2.02 -20.77
C SER A 33 17.75 3.02 -21.33
N THR A 34 18.04 3.55 -22.51
CA THR A 34 17.01 4.14 -23.37
C THR A 34 15.96 3.08 -23.65
N MET A 35 14.70 3.38 -23.40
CA MET A 35 13.61 2.43 -23.64
C MET A 35 13.36 2.26 -25.13
N ASP A 36 14.14 1.47 -25.79
CA ASP A 36 13.79 0.94 -27.11
C ASP A 36 12.87 -0.26 -26.93
N LEU A 37 11.58 0.05 -26.73
CA LEU A 37 10.54 -0.97 -26.69
C LEU A 37 10.44 -1.65 -28.05
N SER A 38 10.48 -2.96 -28.06
CA SER A 38 10.21 -3.77 -29.25
C SER A 38 8.76 -3.52 -29.73
N TYR A 39 8.51 -3.89 -30.97
CA TYR A 39 7.15 -3.85 -31.54
C TYR A 39 6.15 -4.60 -30.65
N TRP A 40 6.52 -5.80 -30.18
CA TRP A 40 5.66 -6.65 -29.36
C TRP A 40 5.38 -6.06 -27.98
N GLU A 41 6.37 -5.46 -27.35
CA GLU A 41 6.17 -4.76 -26.06
C GLU A 41 5.18 -3.61 -26.21
N ARG A 42 5.29 -2.81 -27.26
CA ARG A 42 4.35 -1.72 -27.52
C ARG A 42 2.94 -2.21 -27.82
N THR A 43 2.80 -3.25 -28.61
CA THR A 43 1.49 -3.72 -29.06
C THR A 43 0.79 -4.64 -28.10
N SER A 44 1.53 -5.37 -27.25
CA SER A 44 0.97 -6.35 -26.30
C SER A 44 0.83 -5.80 -24.88
N TRP A 45 1.87 -5.09 -24.39
CA TRP A 45 1.91 -4.70 -22.97
C TRP A 45 1.48 -3.26 -22.72
N PHE A 46 1.74 -2.35 -23.69
CA PHE A 46 1.47 -0.92 -23.54
C PHE A 46 0.29 -0.43 -24.36
N SER A 47 -0.39 -1.31 -25.09
CA SER A 47 -1.57 -0.97 -25.86
C SER A 47 -2.86 -1.24 -25.07
N ASN A 48 -3.87 -0.43 -25.30
CA ASN A 48 -5.21 -0.62 -24.74
C ASN A 48 -5.27 -0.72 -23.22
N ILE A 49 -4.42 0.07 -22.53
CA ILE A 49 -4.41 0.12 -21.06
C ILE A 49 -5.58 1.00 -20.59
N ASP A 50 -6.44 0.40 -19.76
CA ASP A 50 -7.57 1.09 -19.14
C ASP A 50 -7.15 1.85 -17.88
N PHE A 51 -6.26 1.25 -17.05
CA PHE A 51 -5.79 1.82 -15.80
C PHE A 51 -4.27 1.68 -15.67
N THR A 52 -3.61 2.76 -15.28
CA THR A 52 -2.19 2.75 -14.93
C THR A 52 -2.01 3.14 -13.47
N ILE A 53 -1.32 2.29 -12.70
CA ILE A 53 -0.99 2.51 -11.29
C ILE A 53 0.52 2.74 -11.21
N VAL A 54 0.94 3.77 -10.48
CA VAL A 54 2.34 4.09 -10.27
C VAL A 54 2.76 3.70 -8.86
N GLY A 55 3.66 2.74 -8.77
CA GLY A 55 4.15 2.13 -7.53
C GLY A 55 3.49 0.80 -7.21
N SER A 56 4.31 -0.24 -6.98
CA SER A 56 3.88 -1.58 -6.58
C SER A 56 3.97 -1.81 -5.06
N GLY A 57 3.82 -0.76 -4.27
CA GLY A 57 3.65 -0.86 -2.83
C GLY A 57 2.27 -1.42 -2.46
N ILE A 58 2.03 -1.62 -1.15
CA ILE A 58 0.77 -2.20 -0.65
C ILE A 58 -0.47 -1.45 -1.14
N VAL A 59 -0.42 -0.13 -1.25
CA VAL A 59 -1.54 0.70 -1.75
C VAL A 59 -1.78 0.45 -3.24
N GLY A 60 -0.72 0.49 -4.05
CA GLY A 60 -0.84 0.27 -5.51
C GLY A 60 -1.33 -1.14 -5.85
N LEU A 61 -0.83 -2.15 -5.15
CA LEU A 61 -1.26 -3.54 -5.35
C LEU A 61 -2.72 -3.75 -4.93
N ASN A 62 -3.15 -3.21 -3.78
CA ASN A 62 -4.55 -3.30 -3.37
C ASN A 62 -5.47 -2.52 -4.32
N CYS A 63 -5.03 -1.37 -4.84
CA CYS A 63 -5.76 -0.64 -5.87
C CYS A 63 -5.91 -1.49 -7.14
N ALA A 64 -4.85 -2.18 -7.58
CA ALA A 64 -4.89 -3.07 -8.74
C ALA A 64 -5.87 -4.23 -8.53
N LEU A 65 -5.86 -4.85 -7.36
CA LEU A 65 -6.78 -5.93 -7.00
C LEU A 65 -8.24 -5.46 -7.00
N GLU A 66 -8.51 -4.30 -6.42
CA GLU A 66 -9.87 -3.75 -6.38
C GLU A 66 -10.36 -3.34 -7.77
N LEU A 67 -9.51 -2.72 -8.60
CA LEU A 67 -9.82 -2.45 -10.00
C LEU A 67 -10.11 -3.73 -10.80
N ARG A 68 -9.33 -4.79 -10.56
CA ARG A 68 -9.57 -6.09 -11.19
C ARG A 68 -10.91 -6.68 -10.76
N ARG A 69 -11.28 -6.53 -9.47
CA ARG A 69 -12.56 -7.00 -8.95
C ARG A 69 -13.75 -6.24 -9.56
N GLN A 70 -13.62 -4.91 -9.70
CA GLN A 70 -14.68 -4.06 -10.26
C GLN A 70 -14.74 -4.13 -11.79
N HIS A 71 -13.58 -4.29 -12.44
CA HIS A 71 -13.43 -4.30 -13.90
C HIS A 71 -12.68 -5.56 -14.36
N PRO A 72 -13.33 -6.74 -14.37
CA PRO A 72 -12.65 -8.02 -14.60
C PRO A 72 -11.94 -8.13 -15.96
N LYS A 73 -12.36 -7.36 -16.96
CA LYS A 73 -11.81 -7.36 -18.32
C LYS A 73 -10.83 -6.22 -18.60
N ALA A 74 -10.64 -5.31 -17.67
CA ALA A 74 -9.78 -4.15 -17.87
C ALA A 74 -8.30 -4.54 -17.94
N HIS A 75 -7.52 -3.86 -18.77
CA HIS A 75 -6.07 -3.95 -18.79
C HIS A 75 -5.50 -3.00 -17.72
N ILE A 76 -4.96 -3.57 -16.66
CA ILE A 76 -4.37 -2.84 -15.54
C ILE A 76 -2.86 -2.94 -15.62
N LEU A 77 -2.20 -1.79 -15.70
CA LEU A 77 -0.76 -1.65 -15.72
C LEU A 77 -0.27 -1.09 -14.38
N VAL A 78 0.66 -1.79 -13.72
CA VAL A 78 1.34 -1.29 -12.52
C VAL A 78 2.79 -0.98 -12.88
N LEU A 79 3.21 0.26 -12.69
CA LEU A 79 4.57 0.73 -12.92
C LEU A 79 5.33 0.80 -11.58
N GLU A 80 6.50 0.18 -11.53
CA GLU A 80 7.38 0.26 -10.36
C GLU A 80 8.74 0.84 -10.76
N LYS A 81 9.27 1.72 -9.94
CA LYS A 81 10.54 2.43 -10.19
C LYS A 81 11.76 1.52 -10.06
N GLY A 82 11.73 0.56 -9.14
CA GLY A 82 12.86 -0.33 -8.84
C GLY A 82 12.70 -1.74 -9.40
N LYS A 83 13.71 -2.58 -9.25
CA LYS A 83 13.62 -4.02 -9.58
C LYS A 83 12.65 -4.77 -8.66
N LEU A 84 12.47 -4.25 -7.45
CA LEU A 84 11.52 -4.70 -6.44
C LEU A 84 10.98 -3.46 -5.74
N PRO A 85 9.80 -3.51 -5.11
CA PRO A 85 9.30 -2.43 -4.27
C PRO A 85 10.31 -2.12 -3.16
N GLN A 86 10.75 -0.87 -3.06
CA GLN A 86 11.73 -0.43 -2.06
C GLN A 86 11.19 0.67 -1.14
N GLY A 87 9.90 0.94 -1.21
CA GLY A 87 9.22 1.92 -0.38
C GLY A 87 8.86 1.40 1.01
N ALA A 88 8.02 2.15 1.71
CA ALA A 88 7.58 1.86 3.07
C ALA A 88 6.95 0.47 3.24
N SER A 89 6.27 -0.04 2.22
CA SER A 89 5.61 -1.36 2.26
C SER A 89 6.55 -2.53 2.53
N THR A 90 7.84 -2.40 2.19
CA THR A 90 8.84 -3.45 2.38
C THR A 90 9.85 -3.14 3.49
N LYS A 91 9.66 -2.02 4.21
CA LYS A 91 10.57 -1.53 5.27
C LYS A 91 9.87 -1.32 6.60
N ASN A 92 8.67 -1.86 6.77
CA ASN A 92 7.97 -1.83 8.05
C ASN A 92 8.42 -3.00 8.95
N ALA A 93 8.08 -2.92 10.23
CA ALA A 93 8.43 -3.94 11.23
C ALA A 93 7.50 -5.17 11.19
N GLY A 94 6.52 -5.22 10.31
CA GLY A 94 5.59 -6.34 10.17
C GLY A 94 4.50 -6.41 11.24
N PHE A 95 4.31 -5.35 12.03
CA PHE A 95 3.21 -5.29 13.01
C PHE A 95 1.88 -5.01 12.31
N ALA A 96 0.88 -5.86 12.58
CA ALA A 96 -0.49 -5.69 12.12
C ALA A 96 -1.28 -4.79 13.09
N CYS A 97 -0.82 -3.55 13.29
CA CYS A 97 -1.40 -2.57 14.21
C CYS A 97 -2.56 -1.82 13.57
N PHE A 98 -3.55 -1.49 14.36
CA PHE A 98 -4.65 -0.59 13.97
C PHE A 98 -4.80 0.63 14.89
N GLY A 99 -3.91 0.80 15.87
CA GLY A 99 -3.77 1.91 16.81
C GLY A 99 -3.52 1.43 18.24
N SER A 100 -2.52 1.97 18.92
CA SER A 100 -2.35 1.84 20.35
C SER A 100 -3.17 2.91 21.08
N ILE A 101 -3.39 2.74 22.39
CA ILE A 101 -4.17 3.71 23.16
C ILE A 101 -3.48 5.08 23.22
N SER A 102 -2.14 5.12 23.30
CA SER A 102 -1.39 6.38 23.28
C SER A 102 -1.46 7.08 21.91
N GLU A 103 -1.43 6.33 20.79
CA GLU A 103 -1.66 6.88 19.45
C GLU A 103 -3.07 7.46 19.32
N ILE A 104 -4.09 6.75 19.78
CA ILE A 104 -5.48 7.23 19.80
C ILE A 104 -5.60 8.53 20.58
N LEU A 105 -4.98 8.63 21.77
CA LEU A 105 -4.98 9.86 22.57
C LEU A 105 -4.24 11.00 21.85
N SER A 106 -3.20 10.71 21.12
CA SER A 106 -2.48 11.71 20.30
C SER A 106 -3.35 12.21 19.14
N ASP A 107 -4.03 11.31 18.45
CA ASP A 107 -4.91 11.64 17.32
C ASP A 107 -6.10 12.52 17.80
N LEU A 108 -6.62 12.27 19.00
CA LEU A 108 -7.69 13.08 19.61
C LEU A 108 -7.29 14.54 19.92
N ASN A 109 -6.00 14.88 19.88
CA ASN A 109 -5.58 16.29 20.02
C ASN A 109 -5.85 17.11 18.75
N THR A 110 -6.00 16.46 17.60
CA THR A 110 -6.12 17.10 16.27
C THR A 110 -7.36 16.70 15.49
N HIS A 111 -8.01 15.63 15.90
CA HIS A 111 -9.19 15.06 15.24
C HIS A 111 -10.33 14.88 16.24
N THR A 112 -11.55 14.82 15.73
CA THR A 112 -12.73 14.49 16.53
C THR A 112 -12.72 12.99 16.92
N GLU A 113 -13.40 12.65 17.99
CA GLU A 113 -13.52 11.25 18.45
C GLU A 113 -14.13 10.35 17.35
N LEU A 114 -15.10 10.86 16.61
CA LEU A 114 -15.73 10.11 15.52
C LEU A 114 -14.73 9.80 14.39
N GLU A 115 -13.89 10.75 14.01
CA GLU A 115 -12.86 10.55 12.98
C GLU A 115 -11.80 9.54 13.44
N VAL A 116 -11.39 9.60 14.71
CA VAL A 116 -10.41 8.66 15.28
C VAL A 116 -10.99 7.25 15.33
N VAL A 117 -12.23 7.08 15.80
CA VAL A 117 -12.90 5.77 15.82
C VAL A 117 -13.05 5.22 14.41
N GLN A 118 -13.45 6.04 13.44
CA GLN A 118 -13.56 5.62 12.05
C GLN A 118 -12.20 5.19 11.48
N LEU A 119 -11.13 5.92 11.78
CA LEU A 119 -9.77 5.57 11.33
C LEU A 119 -9.32 4.21 11.89
N VAL A 120 -9.55 3.96 13.18
CA VAL A 120 -9.22 2.67 13.81
C VAL A 120 -10.04 1.53 13.17
N GLN A 121 -11.33 1.76 12.93
CA GLN A 121 -12.19 0.78 12.27
C GLN A 121 -11.73 0.48 10.84
N ASP A 122 -11.36 1.50 10.07
CA ASP A 122 -10.88 1.33 8.70
C ASP A 122 -9.55 0.56 8.65
N ARG A 123 -8.62 0.84 9.58
CA ARG A 123 -7.37 0.08 9.73
C ARG A 123 -7.64 -1.39 10.08
N PHE A 124 -8.55 -1.64 11.01
CA PHE A 124 -8.95 -3.00 11.36
C PHE A 124 -9.59 -3.74 10.17
N ASN A 125 -10.51 -3.10 9.46
CA ASN A 125 -11.13 -3.67 8.27
C ASN A 125 -10.10 -3.95 7.16
N GLY A 126 -9.12 -3.05 6.99
CA GLY A 126 -8.00 -3.23 6.07
C GLY A 126 -7.16 -4.47 6.41
N LEU A 127 -6.87 -4.70 7.69
CA LEU A 127 -6.18 -5.90 8.16
C LEU A 127 -6.99 -7.17 7.85
N GLN A 128 -8.29 -7.18 8.12
CA GLN A 128 -9.15 -8.33 7.81
C GLN A 128 -9.20 -8.60 6.30
N SER A 129 -9.26 -7.54 5.49
CA SER A 129 -9.21 -7.67 4.03
C SER A 129 -7.90 -8.29 3.55
N LEU A 130 -6.76 -7.84 4.10
CA LEU A 130 -5.44 -8.39 3.77
C LEU A 130 -5.36 -9.88 4.11
N ARG A 131 -5.83 -10.28 5.30
CA ARG A 131 -5.89 -11.69 5.75
C ARG A 131 -6.76 -12.54 4.82
N THR A 132 -7.89 -11.99 4.38
CA THR A 132 -8.81 -12.66 3.44
C THR A 132 -8.17 -12.86 2.06
N ILE A 133 -7.45 -11.85 1.56
CA ILE A 133 -6.83 -11.89 0.22
C ILE A 133 -5.64 -12.84 0.19
N LEU A 134 -4.75 -12.75 1.18
CA LEU A 134 -3.46 -13.45 1.16
C LEU A 134 -3.48 -14.74 1.99
N GLY A 135 -4.34 -14.84 2.97
CA GLY A 135 -4.38 -15.93 3.95
C GLY A 135 -3.33 -15.78 5.06
N ASP A 136 -3.71 -16.14 6.28
CA ASP A 136 -2.87 -15.97 7.47
C ASP A 136 -1.52 -16.70 7.37
N ALA A 137 -1.53 -17.89 6.77
CA ALA A 137 -0.31 -18.68 6.61
C ALA A 137 0.71 -18.02 5.66
N ALA A 138 0.23 -17.40 4.56
CA ALA A 138 1.11 -16.78 3.58
C ALA A 138 1.78 -15.51 4.11
N ILE A 139 1.10 -14.76 4.98
CA ILE A 139 1.65 -13.55 5.61
C ILE A 139 2.28 -13.80 6.98
N GLY A 140 2.27 -15.05 7.47
CA GLY A 140 2.76 -15.41 8.79
C GLY A 140 2.01 -14.71 9.93
N TYR A 141 0.70 -14.44 9.75
CA TYR A 141 -0.11 -13.72 10.74
C TYR A 141 -0.21 -14.48 12.04
N GLN A 142 0.08 -13.80 13.15
CA GLN A 142 -0.05 -14.31 14.51
C GLN A 142 -0.86 -13.30 15.33
N ASN A 143 -1.94 -13.75 15.94
CA ASN A 143 -2.78 -12.91 16.79
C ASN A 143 -2.30 -13.00 18.26
N ASN A 144 -1.14 -12.40 18.53
CA ASN A 144 -0.53 -12.42 19.87
C ASN A 144 -1.05 -11.30 20.80
N GLY A 145 -2.02 -10.52 20.32
CA GLY A 145 -2.43 -9.29 21.01
C GLY A 145 -1.42 -8.16 20.87
N GLY A 146 -1.69 -7.04 21.51
CA GLY A 146 -0.81 -5.87 21.56
C GLY A 146 -0.52 -5.48 23.01
N HIS A 147 0.70 -5.01 23.27
CA HIS A 147 1.12 -4.46 24.56
C HIS A 147 1.79 -3.12 24.32
N GLU A 148 1.43 -2.13 25.09
CA GLU A 148 2.09 -0.84 25.14
C GLU A 148 2.89 -0.75 26.43
N LEU A 149 4.20 -0.47 26.31
CA LEU A 149 5.09 -0.39 27.46
C LEU A 149 5.33 1.08 27.82
N PHE A 150 5.11 1.42 29.07
CA PHE A 150 5.36 2.74 29.62
C PHE A 150 6.57 2.68 30.57
N LEU A 151 7.47 3.64 30.42
CA LEU A 151 8.59 3.85 31.35
C LEU A 151 8.14 4.78 32.49
N GLU A 152 8.91 4.85 33.57
CA GLU A 152 8.61 5.74 34.71
C GLU A 152 8.38 7.20 34.31
N LYS A 153 9.12 7.68 33.30
CA LYS A 153 8.94 9.04 32.76
C LYS A 153 7.61 9.26 32.03
N ASP A 154 6.92 8.18 31.65
CA ASP A 154 5.70 8.21 30.87
C ASP A 154 4.45 7.95 31.73
N LEU A 155 4.58 8.00 33.08
CA LEU A 155 3.51 7.68 34.02
C LEU A 155 2.26 8.53 33.82
N ALA A 156 2.40 9.83 33.54
CA ALA A 156 1.28 10.71 33.27
C ALA A 156 0.52 10.32 31.99
N LEU A 157 1.23 9.82 30.96
CA LEU A 157 0.60 9.28 29.75
C LEU A 157 -0.13 7.96 30.03
N TYR A 158 0.48 7.08 30.81
CA TYR A 158 -0.14 5.84 31.26
C TYR A 158 -1.47 6.08 31.99
N GLU A 159 -1.51 7.00 32.94
CA GLU A 159 -2.74 7.36 33.67
C GLU A 159 -3.84 7.85 32.73
N ARG A 160 -3.49 8.71 31.76
CA ARG A 160 -4.43 9.17 30.73
C ARG A 160 -4.94 8.02 29.85
N CYS A 161 -4.08 7.07 29.51
CA CYS A 161 -4.46 5.88 28.75
C CYS A 161 -5.46 5.03 29.54
N LEU A 162 -5.23 4.80 30.83
CA LEU A 162 -6.17 4.06 31.69
C LEU A 162 -7.54 4.71 31.74
N GLN A 163 -7.60 6.03 31.97
CA GLN A 163 -8.86 6.78 32.00
C GLN A 163 -9.67 6.69 30.71
N LYS A 164 -8.99 6.56 29.56
CA LYS A 164 -9.69 6.47 28.27
C LYS A 164 -10.16 5.05 27.93
N MET A 165 -9.63 4.05 28.60
CA MET A 165 -10.01 2.63 28.43
C MET A 165 -11.25 2.25 29.25
N GLU A 166 -11.65 3.03 30.25
CA GLU A 166 -12.90 2.90 31.02
C GLU A 166 -14.10 3.50 30.28
#